data_ad341eb322bcecbff5aedfc0d311a37a
#
_entry.id   ad341eb322bcecbff5aedfc0d311a37a
#
_cell.length_a   1.000
_cell.length_b   1.000
_cell.length_c   1.000
_cell.angle_alpha   90.00
_cell.angle_beta   90.00
_cell.angle_gamma   90.00
#
_symmetry.space_group_name_H-M   'P 1'
#
loop_
_entity.id
_entity.type
_entity.pdbx_description
1 polymer ?
#
loop_
_entity_poly.entity_id
_entity_poly.type
_entity_poly.pdbx_seq_one_letter_code
_entity_poly.pdbx_strand_id
1 'polypeptide(L)'
;MAKGLDVGTSFIVLSKDNNGNIEYKDFRDAFYIIKPTTPVATKMIEKGLSGKVFIKDNDGSFIILGKDAIEKAVERNDAAKRPMYRGVVSAKEKDAKRILAFILKEVVGTASESGEKLVFCVPAQPVDQEDEDFDVGYHEDVVKTVLAECGYDARAINEAEALCYAELEGDDYTGIAISCGAGMTNVCVMLNGEPTVVFSTTKSGDWIDR
;
A
#
# COMPACT_ATOMS: atom_id res chain seq x y z
N MET A 1 8.08 -14.30 -14.29
CA MET A 1 8.83 -13.10 -13.84
C MET A 1 8.67 -12.97 -12.34
N ALA A 2 9.72 -12.58 -11.58
CA ALA A 2 9.57 -12.28 -10.16
C ALA A 2 8.90 -10.92 -10.00
N LYS A 3 7.96 -10.82 -9.06
CA LYS A 3 7.27 -9.57 -8.71
C LYS A 3 7.34 -9.34 -7.21
N GLY A 4 7.61 -8.09 -6.83
CA GLY A 4 7.57 -7.62 -5.45
C GLY A 4 6.56 -6.49 -5.31
N LEU A 5 5.83 -6.43 -4.21
CA LEU A 5 4.86 -5.39 -3.92
C LEU A 5 5.09 -4.84 -2.51
N ASP A 6 5.45 -3.57 -2.44
CA ASP A 6 5.44 -2.82 -1.20
C ASP A 6 4.06 -2.17 -1.00
N VAL A 7 3.38 -2.51 0.10
CA VAL A 7 2.05 -2.00 0.44
C VAL A 7 2.19 -0.97 1.55
N GLY A 8 2.75 0.18 1.19
CA GLY A 8 3.07 1.25 2.14
C GLY A 8 1.90 2.22 2.40
N THR A 9 1.90 2.85 3.58
CA THR A 9 0.87 3.83 4.00
C THR A 9 0.78 5.07 3.10
N SER A 10 1.85 5.42 2.41
CA SER A 10 1.92 6.62 1.55
C SER A 10 1.97 6.28 0.06
N PHE A 11 2.66 5.21 -0.28
CA PHE A 11 2.80 4.70 -1.64
C PHE A 11 2.66 3.18 -1.64
N ILE A 12 2.11 2.67 -2.72
CA ILE A 12 2.14 1.26 -3.08
C ILE A 12 3.06 1.13 -4.28
N VAL A 13 4.09 0.29 -4.18
CA VAL A 13 5.12 0.14 -5.21
C VAL A 13 5.19 -1.29 -5.68
N LEU A 14 4.96 -1.51 -6.98
CA LEU A 14 5.16 -2.79 -7.64
C LEU A 14 6.52 -2.79 -8.32
N SER A 15 7.34 -3.79 -8.04
CA SER A 15 8.56 -4.12 -8.79
C SER A 15 8.35 -5.35 -9.66
N LYS A 16 8.97 -5.35 -10.84
CA LYS A 16 8.98 -6.48 -11.77
C LYS A 16 10.39 -6.71 -12.26
N ASP A 17 10.87 -7.91 -12.12
CA ASP A 17 12.13 -8.32 -12.76
C ASP A 17 11.84 -8.71 -14.22
N ASN A 18 12.42 -7.97 -15.13
CA ASN A 18 12.36 -8.23 -16.57
C ASN A 18 13.78 -8.61 -17.07
N ASN A 19 14.16 -9.88 -16.86
CA ASN A 19 15.46 -10.43 -17.25
C ASN A 19 16.65 -9.65 -16.64
N GLY A 20 16.61 -9.36 -15.35
CA GLY A 20 17.65 -8.63 -14.62
C GLY A 20 17.50 -7.10 -14.67
N ASN A 21 16.51 -6.58 -15.39
CA ASN A 21 16.14 -5.17 -15.35
C ASN A 21 14.89 -5.00 -14.49
N ILE A 22 15.00 -4.30 -13.35
CA ILE A 22 13.89 -4.10 -12.44
C ILE A 22 13.14 -2.83 -12.85
N GLU A 23 11.86 -3.02 -13.17
CA GLU A 23 10.92 -1.93 -13.45
C GLU A 23 10.06 -1.66 -12.23
N TYR A 24 9.78 -0.39 -11.95
CA TYR A 24 8.94 0.05 -10.83
C TYR A 24 7.68 0.76 -11.33
N LYS A 25 6.56 0.48 -10.68
CA LYS A 25 5.31 1.23 -10.82
C LYS A 25 4.85 1.63 -9.43
N ASP A 26 4.81 2.93 -9.16
CA ASP A 26 4.30 3.48 -7.91
C ASP A 26 2.87 4.02 -8.07
N PHE A 27 2.14 3.99 -6.97
CA PHE A 27 0.81 4.58 -6.87
C PHE A 27 0.63 5.22 -5.49
N ARG A 28 0.13 6.44 -5.46
CA ARG A 28 -0.13 7.13 -4.20
C ARG A 28 -1.29 6.46 -3.45
N ASP A 29 -1.07 6.05 -2.20
CA ASP A 29 -2.11 5.48 -1.35
C ASP A 29 -2.99 6.61 -0.79
N ALA A 30 -3.86 7.14 -1.65
CA ALA A 30 -4.73 8.26 -1.33
C ALA A 30 -6.07 8.16 -2.06
N PHE A 31 -7.13 8.69 -1.43
CA PHE A 31 -8.43 8.84 -2.06
C PHE A 31 -9.11 10.15 -1.63
N TYR A 32 -10.01 10.64 -2.49
CA TYR A 32 -10.86 11.78 -2.21
C TYR A 32 -12.26 11.56 -2.74
N ILE A 33 -13.28 11.85 -1.93
CA ILE A 33 -14.69 11.59 -2.28
C ILE A 33 -15.35 12.90 -2.68
N ILE A 34 -15.97 12.90 -3.88
CA ILE A 34 -16.82 14.00 -4.35
C ILE A 34 -18.25 13.51 -4.47
N LYS A 35 -19.17 14.22 -3.82
CA LYS A 35 -20.60 13.96 -3.91
C LYS A 35 -21.27 15.07 -4.73
N PRO A 36 -21.65 14.82 -6.00
CA PRO A 36 -22.34 15.80 -6.80
C PRO A 36 -23.75 16.06 -6.26
N THR A 37 -24.18 17.30 -6.30
CA THR A 37 -25.52 17.70 -5.82
C THR A 37 -26.54 17.84 -6.94
N THR A 38 -26.12 17.84 -8.20
CA THR A 38 -26.99 17.99 -9.36
C THR A 38 -26.52 17.10 -10.52
N PRO A 39 -27.43 16.72 -11.45
CA PRO A 39 -27.05 15.97 -12.66
C PRO A 39 -26.04 16.70 -13.54
N VAL A 40 -26.06 18.03 -13.56
CA VAL A 40 -25.09 18.84 -14.31
C VAL A 40 -23.72 18.71 -13.66
N ALA A 41 -23.63 18.84 -12.33
CA ALA A 41 -22.38 18.66 -11.60
C ALA A 41 -21.80 17.24 -11.82
N THR A 42 -22.65 16.19 -11.82
CA THR A 42 -22.23 14.82 -12.12
C THR A 42 -21.52 14.74 -13.47
N LYS A 43 -22.12 15.27 -14.54
CA LYS A 43 -21.53 15.25 -15.89
C LYS A 43 -20.22 16.05 -15.97
N MET A 44 -20.14 17.19 -15.28
CA MET A 44 -18.93 18.01 -15.25
C MET A 44 -17.79 17.28 -14.53
N ILE A 45 -18.08 16.63 -13.41
CA ILE A 45 -17.09 15.84 -12.66
C ILE A 45 -16.62 14.66 -13.53
N GLU A 46 -17.52 13.89 -14.12
CA GLU A 46 -17.17 12.77 -15.01
C GLU A 46 -16.25 13.22 -16.16
N LYS A 47 -16.56 14.33 -16.80
CA LYS A 47 -15.71 14.90 -17.86
C LYS A 47 -14.32 15.30 -17.33
N GLY A 48 -14.25 15.89 -16.13
CA GLY A 48 -13.00 16.31 -15.50
C GLY A 48 -12.14 15.15 -14.98
N LEU A 49 -12.75 13.95 -14.82
CA LEU A 49 -12.07 12.73 -14.41
C LEU A 49 -11.67 11.82 -15.58
N SER A 50 -11.88 12.25 -16.82
CA SER A 50 -11.46 11.49 -18.00
C SER A 50 -9.96 11.23 -17.99
N GLY A 51 -9.55 9.95 -18.10
CA GLY A 51 -8.15 9.53 -18.03
C GLY A 51 -7.57 9.42 -16.62
N LYS A 52 -8.38 9.63 -15.58
CA LYS A 52 -7.99 9.49 -14.17
C LYS A 52 -8.53 8.20 -13.57
N VAL A 53 -7.89 7.74 -12.47
CA VAL A 53 -8.33 6.55 -11.74
C VAL A 53 -9.39 6.96 -10.71
N PHE A 54 -10.60 6.45 -10.84
CA PHE A 54 -11.69 6.71 -9.90
C PHE A 54 -12.72 5.58 -9.87
N ILE A 55 -13.50 5.55 -8.79
CA ILE A 55 -14.66 4.67 -8.61
C ILE A 55 -15.91 5.52 -8.63
N LYS A 56 -16.92 5.14 -9.40
CA LYS A 56 -18.26 5.69 -9.27
C LYS A 56 -19.07 4.81 -8.34
N ASP A 57 -19.48 5.36 -7.21
CA ASP A 57 -20.23 4.64 -6.21
C ASP A 57 -21.74 4.59 -6.53
N ASN A 58 -22.44 3.64 -5.91
CA ASN A 58 -23.88 3.43 -6.12
C ASN A 58 -24.74 4.62 -5.65
N ASP A 59 -24.24 5.41 -4.71
CA ASP A 59 -24.90 6.63 -4.24
C ASP A 59 -24.64 7.85 -5.14
N GLY A 60 -23.94 7.65 -6.27
CA GLY A 60 -23.57 8.66 -7.25
C GLY A 60 -22.33 9.47 -6.88
N SER A 61 -21.64 9.15 -5.78
CA SER A 61 -20.37 9.79 -5.44
C SER A 61 -19.22 9.27 -6.31
N PHE A 62 -18.16 10.06 -6.43
CA PHE A 62 -16.93 9.73 -7.13
C PHE A 62 -15.80 9.62 -6.09
N ILE A 63 -15.14 8.47 -6.05
CA ILE A 63 -13.96 8.23 -5.22
C ILE A 63 -12.76 8.31 -6.16
N ILE A 64 -12.06 9.43 -6.11
CA ILE A 64 -10.85 9.68 -6.90
C ILE A 64 -9.69 9.04 -6.16
N LEU A 65 -8.77 8.40 -6.89
CA LEU A 65 -7.67 7.63 -6.32
C LEU A 65 -6.31 8.21 -6.71
N GLY A 66 -5.29 7.92 -5.89
CA GLY A 66 -3.91 8.24 -6.21
C GLY A 66 -3.58 9.73 -6.11
N LYS A 67 -2.65 10.17 -6.96
CA LYS A 67 -2.18 11.56 -7.02
C LYS A 67 -3.31 12.54 -7.32
N ASP A 68 -4.22 12.17 -8.22
CA ASP A 68 -5.38 13.00 -8.57
C ASP A 68 -6.30 13.27 -7.38
N ALA A 69 -6.37 12.35 -6.41
CA ALA A 69 -7.12 12.55 -5.18
C ALA A 69 -6.55 13.71 -4.35
N ILE A 70 -5.21 13.77 -4.24
CA ILE A 70 -4.51 14.83 -3.50
C ILE A 70 -4.71 16.18 -4.20
N GLU A 71 -4.49 16.24 -5.53
CA GLU A 71 -4.69 17.45 -6.31
C GLU A 71 -6.12 17.98 -6.15
N LYS A 72 -7.10 17.08 -6.21
CA LYS A 72 -8.51 17.45 -6.10
C LYS A 72 -8.91 17.90 -4.70
N ALA A 73 -8.34 17.33 -3.65
CA ALA A 73 -8.53 17.78 -2.29
C ALA A 73 -7.97 19.20 -2.09
N VAL A 74 -6.72 19.43 -2.55
CA VAL A 74 -6.08 20.76 -2.48
C VAL A 74 -6.89 21.84 -3.23
N GLU A 75 -7.40 21.54 -4.45
CA GLU A 75 -8.27 22.46 -5.19
C GLU A 75 -9.53 22.89 -4.40
N ARG A 76 -9.94 22.06 -3.43
CA ARG A 76 -11.13 22.28 -2.60
C ARG A 76 -10.81 22.76 -1.18
N ASN A 77 -9.53 23.06 -0.93
CA ASN A 77 -9.02 23.43 0.39
C ASN A 77 -9.36 22.38 1.46
N ASP A 78 -9.18 21.11 1.09
CA ASP A 78 -9.46 19.91 1.91
C ASP A 78 -8.27 18.95 1.85
N ALA A 79 -8.29 17.89 2.64
CA ALA A 79 -7.26 16.86 2.69
C ALA A 79 -7.75 15.55 2.05
N ALA A 80 -6.90 14.95 1.23
CA ALA A 80 -7.12 13.58 0.79
C ALA A 80 -6.93 12.61 1.96
N LYS A 81 -7.67 11.51 1.94
CA LYS A 81 -7.59 10.43 2.93
C LYS A 81 -6.76 9.29 2.41
N ARG A 82 -6.36 8.40 3.31
CA ARG A 82 -5.66 7.16 2.98
C ARG A 82 -6.47 5.95 3.47
N PRO A 83 -6.58 4.87 2.67
CA PRO A 83 -7.19 3.62 3.12
C PRO A 83 -6.32 2.88 4.14
N MET A 84 -5.04 3.23 4.23
CA MET A 84 -4.13 2.67 5.21
C MET A 84 -3.78 3.66 6.31
N TYR A 85 -3.57 3.14 7.51
CA TYR A 85 -3.13 3.88 8.68
C TYR A 85 -2.10 3.06 9.45
N ARG A 86 -0.92 3.64 9.72
CA ARG A 86 0.16 2.95 10.43
C ARG A 86 0.52 1.59 9.82
N GLY A 87 0.67 1.52 8.51
CA GLY A 87 1.11 0.31 7.80
C GLY A 87 0.04 -0.77 7.59
N VAL A 88 -1.19 -0.60 8.09
CA VAL A 88 -2.28 -1.57 7.95
C VAL A 88 -3.56 -0.93 7.40
N VAL A 89 -4.51 -1.76 6.98
CA VAL A 89 -5.85 -1.28 6.56
C VAL A 89 -6.47 -0.49 7.71
N SER A 90 -6.92 0.73 7.42
CA SER A 90 -7.50 1.61 8.43
C SER A 90 -8.85 1.10 8.91
N ALA A 91 -8.98 0.85 10.22
CA ALA A 91 -10.27 0.56 10.85
C ALA A 91 -11.16 1.80 10.97
N LYS A 92 -10.57 3.00 10.90
CA LYS A 92 -11.28 4.28 11.09
C LYS A 92 -11.92 4.82 9.82
N GLU A 93 -11.42 4.43 8.63
CA GLU A 93 -11.95 4.88 7.36
C GLU A 93 -12.99 3.88 6.82
N LYS A 94 -14.20 4.39 6.63
CA LYS A 94 -15.25 3.61 5.96
C LYS A 94 -14.77 3.24 4.55
N ASP A 95 -15.05 2.03 4.13
CA ASP A 95 -14.66 1.50 2.82
C ASP A 95 -13.14 1.35 2.58
N ALA A 96 -12.29 1.49 3.62
CA ALA A 96 -10.84 1.37 3.50
C ALA A 96 -10.40 0.10 2.75
N LYS A 97 -10.94 -1.07 3.15
CA LYS A 97 -10.68 -2.36 2.49
C LYS A 97 -11.04 -2.33 1.00
N ARG A 98 -12.22 -1.80 0.66
CA ARG A 98 -12.71 -1.72 -0.72
C ARG A 98 -11.82 -0.81 -1.56
N ILE A 99 -11.45 0.36 -1.02
CA ILE A 99 -10.61 1.34 -1.70
C ILE A 99 -9.22 0.78 -1.91
N LEU A 100 -8.61 0.18 -0.87
CA LEU A 100 -7.30 -0.48 -0.99
C LEU A 100 -7.33 -1.59 -2.05
N ALA A 101 -8.39 -2.41 -2.07
CA ALA A 101 -8.54 -3.46 -3.09
C ALA A 101 -8.55 -2.89 -4.51
N PHE A 102 -9.21 -1.75 -4.75
CA PHE A 102 -9.17 -1.09 -6.05
C PHE A 102 -7.78 -0.58 -6.40
N ILE A 103 -7.09 0.07 -5.46
CA ILE A 103 -5.73 0.57 -5.69
C ILE A 103 -4.79 -0.60 -6.00
N LEU A 104 -4.84 -1.68 -5.22
CA LEU A 104 -4.02 -2.87 -5.46
C LEU A 104 -4.25 -3.45 -6.86
N LYS A 105 -5.52 -3.65 -7.27
CA LYS A 105 -5.87 -4.15 -8.61
C LYS A 105 -5.35 -3.24 -9.73
N GLU A 106 -5.42 -1.93 -9.55
CA GLU A 106 -4.87 -0.95 -10.50
C GLU A 106 -3.33 -1.04 -10.60
N VAL A 107 -2.66 -1.26 -9.47
CA VAL A 107 -1.19 -1.35 -9.42
C VAL A 107 -0.69 -2.65 -10.01
N VAL A 108 -1.22 -3.80 -9.55
CA VAL A 108 -0.67 -5.11 -9.92
C VAL A 108 -1.19 -5.62 -11.26
N GLY A 109 -2.43 -5.23 -11.64
CA GLY A 109 -3.12 -5.79 -12.80
C GLY A 109 -3.43 -7.28 -12.63
N THR A 110 -3.85 -7.92 -13.73
CA THR A 110 -4.06 -9.37 -13.75
C THR A 110 -2.74 -10.11 -13.94
N ALA A 111 -2.56 -11.23 -13.27
CA ALA A 111 -1.42 -12.12 -13.46
C ALA A 111 -1.31 -12.58 -14.92
N SER A 112 -0.10 -12.71 -15.44
CA SER A 112 0.15 -13.17 -16.81
C SER A 112 -0.20 -14.65 -17.00
N GLU A 113 -0.10 -15.42 -15.92
CA GLU A 113 -0.55 -16.83 -15.84
C GLU A 113 -1.14 -17.09 -14.45
N SER A 114 -2.03 -18.05 -14.35
CA SER A 114 -2.66 -18.42 -13.08
C SER A 114 -1.61 -18.93 -12.09
N GLY A 115 -1.59 -18.37 -10.89
CA GLY A 115 -0.63 -18.72 -9.85
C GLY A 115 0.76 -18.10 -10.05
N GLU A 116 0.89 -17.05 -10.85
CA GLU A 116 2.13 -16.28 -10.94
C GLU A 116 2.57 -15.82 -9.55
N LYS A 117 3.85 -16.05 -9.22
CA LYS A 117 4.37 -15.74 -7.89
C LYS A 117 4.56 -14.24 -7.68
N LEU A 118 4.13 -13.77 -6.51
CA LEU A 118 4.30 -12.40 -6.06
C LEU A 118 4.63 -12.38 -4.57
N VAL A 119 5.66 -11.63 -4.16
CA VAL A 119 5.96 -11.38 -2.75
C VAL A 119 5.51 -9.97 -2.40
N PHE A 120 4.80 -9.81 -1.27
CA PHE A 120 4.37 -8.50 -0.80
C PHE A 120 4.84 -8.22 0.63
N CYS A 121 5.15 -6.95 0.91
CA CYS A 121 5.61 -6.53 2.22
C CYS A 121 4.45 -6.29 3.19
N VAL A 122 4.66 -6.68 4.45
CA VAL A 122 3.81 -6.36 5.59
C VAL A 122 4.66 -5.79 6.74
N PRO A 123 4.12 -4.91 7.59
CA PRO A 123 4.85 -4.44 8.76
C PRO A 123 5.02 -5.55 9.81
N ALA A 124 6.00 -5.39 10.68
CA ALA A 124 6.06 -6.17 11.91
C ALA A 124 5.03 -5.67 12.94
N GLN A 125 4.81 -6.45 14.00
CA GLN A 125 4.02 -5.99 15.12
C GLN A 125 4.75 -4.83 15.83
N PRO A 126 4.10 -3.67 16.04
CA PRO A 126 4.72 -2.53 16.71
C PRO A 126 4.90 -2.77 18.21
N VAL A 127 6.05 -2.35 18.75
CA VAL A 127 6.37 -2.45 20.18
C VAL A 127 5.68 -1.38 21.03
N ASP A 128 5.18 -0.34 20.40
CA ASP A 128 4.53 0.84 21.01
C ASP A 128 3.05 0.97 20.62
N GLN A 129 2.39 -0.16 20.32
CA GLN A 129 0.99 -0.17 19.94
C GLN A 129 0.09 0.17 21.12
N GLU A 130 -0.75 1.18 20.93
CA GLU A 130 -1.79 1.59 21.87
C GLU A 130 -3.22 1.40 21.29
N ASP A 131 -3.35 1.27 19.96
CA ASP A 131 -4.64 1.11 19.28
C ASP A 131 -5.05 -0.37 19.24
N GLU A 132 -6.23 -0.70 19.80
CA GLU A 132 -6.83 -2.05 19.72
C GLU A 132 -7.20 -2.44 18.27
N ASP A 133 -7.38 -1.46 17.39
CA ASP A 133 -7.77 -1.65 15.99
C ASP A 133 -6.60 -1.97 15.04
N PHE A 134 -5.38 -2.13 15.56
CA PHE A 134 -4.21 -2.47 14.75
C PHE A 134 -4.10 -3.99 14.58
N ASP A 135 -4.25 -4.46 13.34
CA ASP A 135 -4.23 -5.90 13.03
C ASP A 135 -3.45 -6.18 11.73
N VAL A 136 -2.22 -6.67 11.89
CA VAL A 136 -1.35 -7.07 10.78
C VAL A 136 -1.90 -8.29 10.06
N GLY A 137 -2.46 -9.27 10.81
CA GLY A 137 -3.01 -10.48 10.23
C GLY A 137 -4.20 -10.18 9.32
N TYR A 138 -5.11 -9.32 9.78
CA TYR A 138 -6.23 -8.87 8.95
C TYR A 138 -5.74 -8.12 7.69
N HIS A 139 -4.73 -7.26 7.83
CA HIS A 139 -4.14 -6.55 6.69
C HIS A 139 -3.55 -7.53 5.67
N GLU A 140 -2.75 -8.50 6.13
CA GLU A 140 -2.16 -9.55 5.28
C GLU A 140 -3.24 -10.33 4.53
N ASP A 141 -4.29 -10.77 5.22
CA ASP A 141 -5.41 -11.52 4.63
C ASP A 141 -6.15 -10.70 3.55
N VAL A 142 -6.37 -9.41 3.79
CA VAL A 142 -6.98 -8.50 2.81
C VAL A 142 -6.12 -8.40 1.55
N VAL A 143 -4.83 -8.13 1.69
CA VAL A 143 -3.91 -8.00 0.55
C VAL A 143 -3.82 -9.31 -0.21
N LYS A 144 -3.60 -10.42 0.49
CA LYS A 144 -3.49 -11.76 -0.10
C LYS A 144 -4.75 -12.16 -0.87
N THR A 145 -5.93 -11.86 -0.31
CA THR A 145 -7.22 -12.13 -0.99
C THR A 145 -7.31 -11.35 -2.30
N VAL A 146 -6.99 -10.05 -2.29
CA VAL A 146 -7.03 -9.22 -3.50
C VAL A 146 -6.04 -9.70 -4.56
N LEU A 147 -4.83 -10.08 -4.15
CA LEU A 147 -3.82 -10.60 -5.07
C LEU A 147 -4.24 -11.95 -5.67
N ALA A 148 -4.87 -12.82 -4.89
CA ALA A 148 -5.45 -14.08 -5.38
C ALA A 148 -6.59 -13.84 -6.39
N GLU A 149 -7.45 -12.84 -6.16
CA GLU A 149 -8.48 -12.42 -7.14
C GLU A 149 -7.87 -11.93 -8.46
N CYS A 150 -6.65 -11.38 -8.41
CA CYS A 150 -5.88 -10.98 -9.60
C CYS A 150 -5.14 -12.15 -10.28
N GLY A 151 -5.20 -13.36 -9.71
CA GLY A 151 -4.59 -14.58 -10.25
C GLY A 151 -3.19 -14.88 -9.73
N TYR A 152 -2.69 -14.12 -8.73
CA TYR A 152 -1.37 -14.34 -8.14
C TYR A 152 -1.39 -15.40 -7.02
N ASP A 153 -0.31 -16.17 -6.90
CA ASP A 153 0.04 -16.93 -5.72
C ASP A 153 0.99 -16.06 -4.88
N ALA A 154 0.42 -15.34 -3.91
CA ALA A 154 1.10 -14.28 -3.17
C ALA A 154 1.59 -14.76 -1.81
N ARG A 155 2.82 -14.35 -1.44
CA ARG A 155 3.44 -14.60 -0.14
C ARG A 155 3.80 -13.29 0.55
N ALA A 156 3.48 -13.18 1.84
CA ALA A 156 3.91 -12.05 2.67
C ALA A 156 5.38 -12.22 3.13
N ILE A 157 6.06 -11.11 3.28
CA ILE A 157 7.37 -10.98 3.93
C ILE A 157 7.38 -9.72 4.79
N ASN A 158 8.14 -9.71 5.89
CA ASN A 158 8.32 -8.47 6.62
C ASN A 158 9.11 -7.44 5.80
N GLU A 159 8.71 -6.16 5.86
CA GLU A 159 9.31 -5.08 5.08
C GLU A 159 10.82 -4.93 5.35
N ALA A 160 11.24 -4.91 6.63
CA ALA A 160 12.65 -4.77 6.96
C ALA A 160 13.46 -6.07 6.68
N GLU A 161 12.82 -7.24 6.76
CA GLU A 161 13.42 -8.51 6.34
C GLU A 161 13.70 -8.51 4.82
N ALA A 162 12.73 -8.05 4.02
CA ALA A 162 12.92 -7.91 2.58
C ALA A 162 14.10 -6.98 2.23
N LEU A 163 14.23 -5.89 3.00
CA LEU A 163 15.34 -4.94 2.85
C LEU A 163 16.69 -5.58 3.21
N CYS A 164 16.75 -6.44 4.26
CA CYS A 164 17.97 -7.20 4.57
C CYS A 164 18.38 -8.09 3.39
N TYR A 165 17.45 -8.80 2.77
CA TYR A 165 17.77 -9.64 1.61
C TYR A 165 18.21 -8.82 0.38
N ALA A 166 17.70 -7.60 0.22
CA ALA A 166 18.08 -6.76 -0.90
C ALA A 166 19.48 -6.14 -0.75
N GLU A 167 19.89 -5.79 0.47
CA GLU A 167 21.05 -4.91 0.69
C GLU A 167 22.25 -5.61 1.37
N LEU A 168 22.05 -6.77 2.02
CA LEU A 168 23.10 -7.42 2.82
C LEU A 168 23.74 -8.65 2.16
N GLU A 169 23.56 -8.86 0.85
CA GLU A 169 24.20 -9.98 0.14
C GLU A 169 25.73 -9.95 0.28
N GLY A 170 26.34 -8.77 0.18
CA GLY A 170 27.78 -8.56 0.31
C GLY A 170 28.35 -8.80 1.71
N ASP A 171 27.48 -8.86 2.74
CA ASP A 171 27.83 -9.06 4.14
C ASP A 171 27.31 -10.42 4.67
N ASP A 172 27.21 -11.43 3.79
CA ASP A 172 26.68 -12.77 4.11
C ASP A 172 25.30 -12.71 4.80
N TYR A 173 24.44 -11.75 4.38
CA TYR A 173 23.15 -11.48 4.97
C TYR A 173 23.21 -11.29 6.49
N THR A 174 24.23 -10.58 6.98
CA THR A 174 24.41 -10.27 8.40
C THR A 174 24.44 -8.76 8.60
N GLY A 175 23.47 -8.22 9.34
CA GLY A 175 23.35 -6.78 9.56
C GLY A 175 22.01 -6.36 10.14
N ILE A 176 21.75 -5.07 10.06
CA ILE A 176 20.51 -4.44 10.55
C ILE A 176 19.92 -3.61 9.42
N ALA A 177 18.66 -3.86 9.10
CA ALA A 177 17.87 -3.00 8.21
C ALA A 177 16.84 -2.20 9.01
N ILE A 178 16.70 -0.93 8.65
CA ILE A 178 15.70 -0.01 9.22
C ILE A 178 14.97 0.64 8.05
N SER A 179 13.66 0.36 7.92
CA SER A 179 12.78 1.01 6.97
C SER A 179 11.95 2.07 7.69
N CYS A 180 12.19 3.35 7.37
CA CYS A 180 11.44 4.48 7.90
C CYS A 180 10.38 4.92 6.89
N GLY A 181 9.17 4.38 7.02
CA GLY A 181 8.03 4.72 6.15
C GLY A 181 7.24 5.94 6.62
N ALA A 182 6.09 6.17 6.00
CA ALA A 182 5.16 7.20 6.46
C ALA A 182 4.41 6.75 7.73
N GLY A 183 3.86 5.54 7.75
CA GLY A 183 3.03 5.05 8.83
C GLY A 183 3.77 4.27 9.92
N MET A 184 4.86 3.59 9.56
CA MET A 184 5.63 2.70 10.43
C MET A 184 7.12 2.82 10.18
N THR A 185 7.91 2.56 11.23
CA THR A 185 9.34 2.24 11.12
C THR A 185 9.52 0.77 11.44
N ASN A 186 10.03 0.00 10.48
CA ASN A 186 10.30 -1.44 10.62
C ASN A 186 11.79 -1.69 10.82
N VAL A 187 12.14 -2.64 11.67
CA VAL A 187 13.52 -3.01 11.98
C VAL A 187 13.68 -4.53 11.88
N CYS A 188 14.74 -4.97 11.22
CA CYS A 188 15.16 -6.36 11.19
C CYS A 188 16.65 -6.47 11.52
N VAL A 189 17.00 -7.39 12.43
CA VAL A 189 18.37 -7.85 12.66
C VAL A 189 18.48 -9.23 12.04
N MET A 190 19.38 -9.36 11.08
CA MET A 190 19.62 -10.62 10.35
C MET A 190 21.02 -11.14 10.65
N LEU A 191 21.15 -12.42 10.89
CA LEU A 191 22.43 -13.11 11.09
C LEU A 191 22.52 -14.33 10.16
N ASN A 192 23.49 -14.32 9.27
CA ASN A 192 23.71 -15.42 8.29
C ASN A 192 22.44 -15.80 7.51
N GLY A 193 21.65 -14.82 7.10
CA GLY A 193 20.41 -15.02 6.35
C GLY A 193 19.17 -15.37 7.19
N GLU A 194 19.32 -15.45 8.52
CA GLU A 194 18.21 -15.75 9.42
C GLU A 194 17.78 -14.48 10.19
N PRO A 195 16.50 -14.04 10.09
CA PRO A 195 16.00 -12.92 10.88
C PRO A 195 15.92 -13.30 12.35
N THR A 196 16.72 -12.65 13.20
CA THR A 196 16.81 -12.95 14.64
C THR A 196 15.93 -12.05 15.50
N VAL A 197 15.74 -10.78 15.06
CA VAL A 197 14.86 -9.81 15.71
C VAL A 197 14.12 -9.06 14.62
N VAL A 198 12.78 -9.02 14.71
CA VAL A 198 11.94 -8.25 13.82
C VAL A 198 10.88 -7.53 14.65
N PHE A 199 10.82 -6.22 14.53
CA PHE A 199 9.83 -5.39 15.21
C PHE A 199 9.55 -4.11 14.43
N SER A 200 8.52 -3.40 14.83
CA SER A 200 8.23 -2.07 14.30
C SER A 200 7.85 -1.08 15.40
N THR A 201 7.76 0.19 15.04
CA THR A 201 7.23 1.26 15.88
C THR A 201 6.33 2.17 15.05
N THR A 202 5.33 2.77 15.71
CA THR A 202 4.42 3.74 15.08
C THR A 202 5.05 5.15 14.96
N LYS A 203 6.27 5.33 15.48
CA LYS A 203 7.04 6.57 15.37
C LYS A 203 7.76 6.59 14.02
N SER A 204 7.16 7.25 13.05
CA SER A 204 7.58 7.31 11.65
C SER A 204 7.27 8.68 11.05
N GLY A 205 7.25 8.85 9.73
CA GLY A 205 7.00 10.14 9.08
C GLY A 205 5.75 10.84 9.58
N ASP A 206 4.60 10.16 9.59
CA ASP A 206 3.32 10.73 10.05
C ASP A 206 3.33 11.13 11.54
N TRP A 207 4.21 10.56 12.35
CA TRP A 207 4.39 10.95 13.75
C TRP A 207 5.26 12.19 13.88
N ILE A 208 6.27 12.34 13.00
CA ILE A 208 7.17 13.52 12.97
C ILE A 208 6.42 14.75 12.48
N ASP A 209 5.48 14.59 11.54
CA ASP A 209 4.73 15.68 10.90
C ASP A 209 3.56 16.23 11.76
N ARG A 210 3.37 15.72 12.97
CA ARG A 210 2.33 16.17 13.93
C ARG A 210 2.80 17.31 14.82
#